data_f85063030d5a3c42a0218fc3202cbc84
#
_entry.id   f85063030d5a3c42a0218fc3202cbc84
#
_cell.length_a   1.000
_cell.length_b   1.000
_cell.length_c   1.000
_cell.angle_alpha   90.00
_cell.angle_beta   90.00
_cell.angle_gamma   90.00
#
_symmetry.space_group_name_H-M   'P 1'
#
loop_
_entity.id
_entity.type
_entity.pdbx_description
1 polymer ?
#
loop_
_entity_poly.entity_id
_entity_poly.type
_entity_poly.pdbx_seq_one_letter_code
_entity_poly.pdbx_strand_id
1 'polypeptide(L)'
;LIWRGLWRQEAESFGIMLTMAQGAMSDWLFPNVIGAYVPDNGPLPYWIGALFIKLFSPLLQPFSAAQLAIACQDALAMYFLWQAVYRLGKRDEVQPQPLTFGGQPLAHEYGRMLADSAVLLFIATYGIAAHTHDTSNGATQLMVSMLWLFGASLTLERPQLGRWLWALGLAGLGLSVPFALFVSFILITLSVLFFTHWRDHSLHTAPIVLLIGIALPLIWLMNIQQNADFFQGWLDGQHFAPISKENTRFFARNILVFAWPLWPLALVCLWRWRAQWATPMMILGILLLIAPTAHILITGQRFITSLLMFTPGFLILAPFGLATLNRGRANIIDWFSLATFTVLAAAIWMAWEASWLGYPKSIYHNINKLAPGFEPVFRWLPFIFACLVSFAWAFLLSWRIRFEPRALWKSVALSSGGLVMVWVLLATLAMPWLDYTRSYERVGKSLAQKLPTKTTCVHAYQLSNAARGAMYYYAKVPFLPEQSAFSQVQCPYILTTNEALNLPVNQVVEDTSIEFKERRWRAAWTGERVSERNSTLVLLRQD
;
A
#
# COMPACT_ATOMS: atom_id res chain seq x y z
N LEU A 1 0.49 4.79 -13.86
CA LEU A 1 -0.16 5.42 -12.70
C LEU A 1 -0.06 6.95 -12.69
N ILE A 2 0.88 7.52 -13.41
CA ILE A 2 1.13 8.97 -13.54
C ILE A 2 -0.07 9.74 -14.14
N TRP A 3 -1.07 9.05 -14.66
CA TRP A 3 -2.18 9.60 -15.47
C TRP A 3 -3.52 9.64 -14.72
N ARG A 4 -3.57 9.26 -13.45
CA ARG A 4 -4.79 9.25 -12.66
C ARG A 4 -4.85 10.43 -11.69
N GLY A 5 -6.06 10.82 -11.35
CA GLY A 5 -6.30 11.78 -10.28
C GLY A 5 -6.24 11.15 -8.89
N LEU A 6 -6.49 11.94 -7.89
CA LEU A 6 -6.41 11.56 -6.48
C LEU A 6 -7.68 10.78 -6.05
N TRP A 7 -7.50 9.56 -5.58
CA TRP A 7 -8.57 8.69 -5.11
C TRP A 7 -8.76 8.80 -3.59
N ARG A 8 -9.93 8.40 -3.09
CA ARG A 8 -10.26 8.49 -1.66
C ARG A 8 -9.25 7.79 -0.76
N GLN A 9 -8.78 6.61 -1.16
CA GLN A 9 -7.90 5.77 -0.34
C GLN A 9 -6.57 6.42 0.00
N GLU A 10 -6.10 7.34 -0.84
CA GLU A 10 -4.80 8.00 -0.73
C GLU A 10 -4.91 9.51 -0.50
N ALA A 11 -6.10 10.09 -0.64
CA ALA A 11 -6.29 11.53 -0.56
C ALA A 11 -5.96 12.11 0.81
N GLU A 12 -6.19 11.36 1.87
CA GLU A 12 -5.82 11.74 3.24
C GLU A 12 -4.29 11.73 3.39
N SER A 13 -3.64 10.62 3.09
CA SER A 13 -2.18 10.49 3.21
C SER A 13 -1.43 11.50 2.34
N PHE A 14 -1.90 11.69 1.10
CA PHE A 14 -1.34 12.73 0.22
C PHE A 14 -1.61 14.13 0.77
N GLY A 15 -2.78 14.39 1.35
CA GLY A 15 -3.12 15.65 2.00
C GLY A 15 -2.16 15.98 3.15
N ILE A 16 -1.78 15.01 3.97
CA ILE A 16 -0.78 15.15 5.03
C ILE A 16 0.60 15.47 4.43
N MET A 17 1.05 14.70 3.42
CA MET A 17 2.33 14.93 2.75
C MET A 17 2.41 16.35 2.14
N LEU A 18 1.31 16.81 1.54
CA LEU A 18 1.21 18.13 0.94
C LEU A 18 1.25 19.24 1.99
N THR A 19 0.53 19.06 3.11
CA THR A 19 0.55 20.00 4.24
C THR A 19 1.95 20.11 4.82
N MET A 20 2.63 18.99 5.09
CA MET A 20 4.01 18.99 5.57
C MET A 20 4.98 19.66 4.59
N ALA A 21 4.82 19.42 3.28
CA ALA A 21 5.70 19.99 2.28
C ALA A 21 5.56 21.50 2.14
N GLN A 22 4.36 22.06 2.37
CA GLN A 22 4.04 23.49 2.17
C GLN A 22 3.93 24.26 3.48
N GLY A 23 3.74 23.58 4.61
CA GLY A 23 3.48 24.14 5.91
C GLY A 23 4.72 24.36 6.77
N ALA A 24 4.50 24.56 8.07
CA ALA A 24 5.51 24.83 9.09
C ALA A 24 6.20 23.55 9.58
N MET A 25 7.26 23.71 10.38
CA MET A 25 7.98 22.58 10.98
C MET A 25 7.13 21.79 11.97
N SER A 26 6.14 22.41 12.60
CA SER A 26 5.15 21.73 13.45
C SER A 26 4.34 20.68 12.70
N ASP A 27 4.04 20.89 11.41
CA ASP A 27 3.28 19.95 10.59
C ASP A 27 4.04 18.64 10.33
N TRP A 28 5.39 18.68 10.40
CA TRP A 28 6.22 17.48 10.34
C TRP A 28 6.16 16.64 11.60
N LEU A 29 5.88 17.27 12.74
CA LEU A 29 5.76 16.59 14.03
C LEU A 29 4.35 16.04 14.25
N PHE A 30 3.35 16.83 13.89
CA PHE A 30 1.93 16.52 14.07
C PHE A 30 1.25 16.34 12.70
N PRO A 31 1.20 15.09 12.16
CA PRO A 31 0.52 14.82 10.90
C PRO A 31 -0.90 15.41 10.87
N ASN A 32 -1.17 16.25 9.87
CA ASN A 32 -2.47 16.89 9.71
C ASN A 32 -2.80 17.16 8.24
N VAL A 33 -4.09 17.29 7.93
CA VAL A 33 -4.59 17.70 6.62
C VAL A 33 -5.13 19.12 6.73
N ILE A 34 -4.28 20.11 6.43
CA ILE A 34 -4.65 21.54 6.48
C ILE A 34 -5.32 21.89 7.82
N GLY A 35 -4.61 21.63 8.92
CA GLY A 35 -5.06 21.93 10.28
C GLY A 35 -6.06 20.93 10.90
N ALA A 36 -6.42 19.86 10.21
CA ALA A 36 -7.15 18.73 10.80
C ALA A 36 -6.14 17.64 11.19
N TYR A 37 -5.97 17.40 12.48
CA TYR A 37 -5.04 16.39 12.97
C TYR A 37 -5.43 14.98 12.53
N VAL A 38 -4.43 14.20 12.12
CA VAL A 38 -4.56 12.79 11.79
C VAL A 38 -3.61 12.00 12.69
N PRO A 39 -4.06 11.62 13.88
CA PRO A 39 -3.25 10.87 14.84
C PRO A 39 -3.15 9.40 14.41
N ASP A 40 -2.38 9.15 13.35
CA ASP A 40 -2.15 7.82 12.78
C ASP A 40 -0.89 7.14 13.39
N ASN A 41 -0.52 5.99 12.86
CA ASN A 41 0.48 5.07 13.38
C ASN A 41 1.88 5.68 13.55
N GLY A 42 2.28 6.59 12.65
CA GLY A 42 3.55 7.28 12.74
C GLY A 42 3.83 8.18 11.53
N PRO A 43 4.81 9.10 11.61
CA PRO A 43 5.01 10.15 10.63
C PRO A 43 5.89 9.74 9.43
N LEU A 44 6.64 8.63 9.51
CA LEU A 44 7.66 8.26 8.51
C LEU A 44 7.12 8.18 7.07
N PRO A 45 5.96 7.58 6.78
CA PRO A 45 5.42 7.55 5.43
C PRO A 45 5.21 8.95 4.85
N TYR A 46 4.70 9.86 5.69
CA TYR A 46 4.40 11.23 5.31
C TYR A 46 5.68 12.07 5.14
N TRP A 47 6.68 11.85 6.00
CA TRP A 47 7.99 12.51 5.86
C TRP A 47 8.64 12.19 4.52
N ILE A 48 8.65 10.92 4.12
CA ILE A 48 9.25 10.51 2.85
C ILE A 48 8.49 11.17 1.69
N GLY A 49 7.16 11.11 1.68
CA GLY A 49 6.35 11.72 0.63
C GLY A 49 6.51 13.24 0.57
N ALA A 50 6.47 13.94 1.72
CA ALA A 50 6.67 15.38 1.81
C ALA A 50 8.08 15.82 1.33
N LEU A 51 9.11 15.05 1.67
CA LEU A 51 10.47 15.29 1.21
C LEU A 51 10.57 15.22 -0.32
N PHE A 52 9.95 14.19 -0.93
CA PHE A 52 9.90 14.06 -2.38
C PHE A 52 9.10 15.19 -3.04
N ILE A 53 7.96 15.59 -2.46
CA ILE A 53 7.22 16.76 -2.95
C ILE A 53 8.11 18.01 -2.92
N LYS A 54 8.81 18.28 -1.80
CA LYS A 54 9.72 19.42 -1.68
C LYS A 54 10.87 19.39 -2.70
N LEU A 55 11.47 18.22 -2.89
CA LEU A 55 12.65 18.06 -3.74
C LEU A 55 12.29 18.15 -5.24
N PHE A 56 11.17 17.55 -5.63
CA PHE A 56 10.78 17.41 -7.04
C PHE A 56 9.68 18.38 -7.49
N SER A 57 9.16 19.26 -6.60
CA SER A 57 8.14 20.26 -6.97
C SER A 57 8.50 21.19 -8.14
N PRO A 58 9.78 21.51 -8.43
CA PRO A 58 10.13 22.30 -9.61
C PRO A 58 9.94 21.54 -10.94
N LEU A 59 9.95 20.20 -10.91
CA LEU A 59 9.92 19.33 -12.09
C LEU A 59 8.61 18.56 -12.25
N LEU A 60 7.97 18.22 -11.14
CA LEU A 60 6.80 17.34 -11.09
C LEU A 60 5.65 18.00 -10.31
N GLN A 61 4.42 17.64 -10.68
CA GLN A 61 3.27 17.97 -9.85
C GLN A 61 3.39 17.29 -8.47
N PRO A 62 2.91 17.90 -7.38
CA PRO A 62 3.05 17.35 -6.02
C PRO A 62 2.59 15.91 -5.89
N PHE A 63 1.47 15.55 -6.51
CA PHE A 63 0.97 14.19 -6.48
C PHE A 63 1.89 13.20 -7.22
N SER A 64 2.43 13.59 -8.38
CA SER A 64 3.40 12.76 -9.11
C SER A 64 4.72 12.58 -8.34
N ALA A 65 5.16 13.60 -7.61
CA ALA A 65 6.33 13.51 -6.75
C ALA A 65 6.11 12.54 -5.57
N ALA A 66 4.92 12.57 -4.95
CA ALA A 66 4.54 11.61 -3.93
C ALA A 66 4.48 10.17 -4.48
N GLN A 67 3.92 9.98 -5.69
CA GLN A 67 3.92 8.66 -6.35
C GLN A 67 5.34 8.16 -6.67
N LEU A 68 6.26 9.05 -7.02
CA LEU A 68 7.67 8.69 -7.22
C LEU A 68 8.30 8.19 -5.91
N ALA A 69 7.98 8.82 -4.76
CA ALA A 69 8.42 8.34 -3.46
C ALA A 69 7.96 6.90 -3.18
N ILE A 70 6.71 6.57 -3.50
CA ILE A 70 6.18 5.22 -3.36
C ILE A 70 6.91 4.22 -4.26
N ALA A 71 7.11 4.57 -5.53
CA ALA A 71 7.85 3.72 -6.46
C ALA A 71 9.30 3.44 -6.00
N CYS A 72 9.98 4.43 -5.44
CA CYS A 72 11.31 4.26 -4.85
C CYS A 72 11.28 3.34 -3.62
N GLN A 73 10.26 3.45 -2.77
CA GLN A 73 10.10 2.59 -1.60
C GLN A 73 9.84 1.13 -2.00
N ASP A 74 9.00 0.88 -3.01
CA ASP A 74 8.78 -0.47 -3.53
C ASP A 74 10.05 -1.06 -4.14
N ALA A 75 10.82 -0.26 -4.89
CA ALA A 75 12.11 -0.70 -5.44
C ALA A 75 13.12 -1.05 -4.33
N LEU A 76 13.18 -0.25 -3.26
CA LEU A 76 14.01 -0.54 -2.09
C LEU A 76 13.53 -1.79 -1.34
N ALA A 77 12.22 -1.99 -1.19
CA ALA A 77 11.65 -3.20 -0.59
C ALA A 77 12.07 -4.46 -1.36
N MET A 78 11.98 -4.44 -2.70
CA MET A 78 12.44 -5.53 -3.57
C MET A 78 13.95 -5.75 -3.44
N TYR A 79 14.74 -4.69 -3.38
CA TYR A 79 16.18 -4.78 -3.19
C TYR A 79 16.55 -5.43 -1.84
N PHE A 80 15.94 -4.98 -0.74
CA PHE A 80 16.19 -5.54 0.59
C PHE A 80 15.73 -6.99 0.69
N LEU A 81 14.59 -7.33 0.09
CA LEU A 81 14.11 -8.71 -0.01
C LEU A 81 15.12 -9.59 -0.75
N TRP A 82 15.55 -9.13 -1.95
CA TRP A 82 16.54 -9.85 -2.75
C TRP A 82 17.82 -10.13 -1.95
N GLN A 83 18.34 -9.10 -1.30
CA GLN A 83 19.55 -9.18 -0.49
C GLN A 83 19.40 -10.15 0.69
N ALA A 84 18.24 -10.16 1.35
CA ALA A 84 17.95 -11.05 2.46
C ALA A 84 17.86 -12.52 2.00
N VAL A 85 17.05 -12.79 0.99
CA VAL A 85 16.84 -14.15 0.47
C VAL A 85 18.11 -14.71 -0.17
N TYR A 86 18.91 -13.88 -0.86
CA TYR A 86 20.21 -14.28 -1.40
C TYR A 86 21.15 -14.80 -0.30
N ARG A 87 21.27 -14.08 0.82
CA ARG A 87 22.12 -14.47 1.94
C ARG A 87 21.63 -15.74 2.63
N LEU A 88 20.35 -15.83 2.86
CA LEU A 88 19.75 -17.03 3.44
C LEU A 88 19.88 -18.24 2.50
N GLY A 89 19.71 -18.02 1.19
CA GLY A 89 19.74 -19.07 0.16
C GLY A 89 21.12 -19.62 -0.14
N LYS A 90 22.21 -18.89 0.14
CA LYS A 90 23.58 -19.38 -0.09
C LYS A 90 24.17 -20.15 1.11
N ARG A 91 23.47 -20.22 2.25
CA ARG A 91 23.94 -20.94 3.44
C ARG A 91 23.98 -22.44 3.21
N ASP A 92 24.95 -23.12 3.80
CA ASP A 92 25.18 -24.56 3.63
C ASP A 92 23.98 -25.40 4.08
N GLU A 93 23.25 -24.93 5.11
CA GLU A 93 22.08 -25.61 5.68
C GLU A 93 20.91 -25.76 4.71
N VAL A 94 20.83 -24.91 3.67
CA VAL A 94 19.73 -24.89 2.70
C VAL A 94 20.13 -25.37 1.29
N GLN A 95 21.39 -25.76 1.12
CA GLN A 95 21.85 -26.26 -0.17
C GLN A 95 21.16 -27.57 -0.55
N PRO A 96 20.88 -27.79 -1.85
CA PRO A 96 20.39 -29.08 -2.33
C PRO A 96 21.41 -30.18 -2.06
N GLN A 97 20.92 -31.40 -1.78
CA GLN A 97 21.80 -32.54 -1.55
C GLN A 97 22.71 -32.76 -2.77
N PRO A 98 24.00 -33.08 -2.54
CA PRO A 98 24.94 -33.38 -3.61
C PRO A 98 24.42 -34.52 -4.50
N LEU A 99 24.45 -34.30 -5.81
CA LEU A 99 24.10 -35.35 -6.76
C LEU A 99 25.30 -36.29 -6.95
N THR A 100 25.06 -37.59 -7.10
CA THR A 100 26.08 -38.63 -7.20
C THR A 100 27.06 -38.40 -8.37
N PHE A 101 26.60 -37.75 -9.45
CA PHE A 101 27.43 -37.45 -10.64
C PHE A 101 27.78 -35.96 -10.77
N GLY A 102 27.59 -35.17 -9.71
CA GLY A 102 27.79 -33.72 -9.75
C GLY A 102 26.66 -32.98 -10.49
N GLY A 103 26.91 -31.70 -10.80
CA GLY A 103 25.91 -30.87 -11.53
C GLY A 103 24.92 -30.13 -10.62
N GLN A 104 25.11 -30.13 -9.28
CA GLN A 104 24.40 -29.24 -8.39
C GLN A 104 24.87 -27.78 -8.63
N PRO A 105 23.97 -26.79 -8.48
CA PRO A 105 24.33 -25.38 -8.59
C PRO A 105 25.32 -25.00 -7.48
N LEU A 106 26.19 -24.05 -7.74
CA LEU A 106 27.03 -23.45 -6.71
C LEU A 106 26.16 -22.70 -5.69
N ALA A 107 26.59 -22.60 -4.44
CA ALA A 107 25.83 -21.97 -3.36
C ALA A 107 25.36 -20.55 -3.72
N HIS A 108 26.21 -19.76 -4.36
CA HIS A 108 25.89 -18.40 -4.79
C HIS A 108 24.87 -18.37 -5.96
N GLU A 109 24.89 -19.35 -6.86
CA GLU A 109 23.93 -19.47 -7.95
C GLU A 109 22.56 -19.89 -7.43
N TYR A 110 22.53 -20.86 -6.49
CA TYR A 110 21.31 -21.26 -5.83
C TYR A 110 20.68 -20.12 -5.02
N GLY A 111 21.49 -19.39 -4.24
CA GLY A 111 21.05 -18.20 -3.50
C GLY A 111 20.50 -17.12 -4.41
N ARG A 112 21.13 -16.86 -5.58
CA ARG A 112 20.62 -15.90 -6.60
C ARG A 112 19.29 -16.36 -7.16
N MET A 113 19.16 -17.64 -7.52
CA MET A 113 17.91 -18.21 -8.04
C MET A 113 16.75 -18.01 -7.06
N LEU A 114 16.96 -18.25 -5.77
CA LEU A 114 15.93 -18.03 -4.73
C LEU A 114 15.60 -16.55 -4.58
N ALA A 115 16.59 -15.67 -4.59
CA ALA A 115 16.40 -14.24 -4.47
C ALA A 115 15.62 -13.65 -5.65
N ASP A 116 15.96 -14.04 -6.87
CA ASP A 116 15.23 -13.64 -8.08
C ASP A 116 13.78 -14.16 -8.05
N SER A 117 13.58 -15.40 -7.57
CA SER A 117 12.24 -15.96 -7.36
C SER A 117 11.44 -15.17 -6.31
N ALA A 118 12.08 -14.68 -5.24
CA ALA A 118 11.43 -13.86 -4.22
C ALA A 118 10.93 -12.53 -4.80
N VAL A 119 11.74 -11.85 -5.63
CA VAL A 119 11.33 -10.60 -6.30
C VAL A 119 10.20 -10.85 -7.29
N LEU A 120 10.27 -11.91 -8.08
CA LEU A 120 9.19 -12.27 -8.99
C LEU A 120 7.89 -12.58 -8.23
N LEU A 121 7.97 -13.28 -7.09
CA LEU A 121 6.84 -13.55 -6.21
C LEU A 121 6.30 -12.28 -5.53
N PHE A 122 7.17 -11.33 -5.17
CA PHE A 122 6.76 -10.00 -4.68
C PHE A 122 5.86 -9.31 -5.72
N ILE A 123 6.32 -9.24 -6.96
CA ILE A 123 5.58 -8.64 -8.08
C ILE A 123 4.29 -9.43 -8.37
N ALA A 124 4.33 -10.77 -8.27
CA ALA A 124 3.19 -11.64 -8.53
C ALA A 124 2.13 -11.66 -7.42
N THR A 125 2.37 -10.98 -6.28
CA THR A 125 1.44 -11.01 -5.15
C THR A 125 0.35 -9.97 -5.33
N TYR A 126 -0.90 -10.44 -5.41
CA TYR A 126 -2.06 -9.59 -5.64
C TYR A 126 -2.17 -8.47 -4.60
N GLY A 127 -2.06 -8.79 -3.31
CA GLY A 127 -2.21 -7.80 -2.23
C GLY A 127 -1.14 -6.71 -2.25
N ILE A 128 0.10 -7.04 -2.62
CA ILE A 128 1.18 -6.05 -2.80
C ILE A 128 0.83 -5.15 -3.98
N ALA A 129 0.61 -5.73 -5.16
CA ALA A 129 0.32 -4.97 -6.37
C ALA A 129 -0.94 -4.08 -6.23
N ALA A 130 -1.95 -4.50 -5.45
CA ALA A 130 -3.19 -3.75 -5.25
C ALA A 130 -3.07 -2.60 -4.23
N HIS A 131 -2.10 -2.62 -3.31
CA HIS A 131 -2.07 -1.72 -2.15
C HIS A 131 -0.76 -0.94 -1.95
N THR A 132 0.30 -1.22 -2.71
CA THR A 132 1.55 -0.46 -2.59
C THR A 132 1.72 0.65 -3.63
N HIS A 133 0.80 0.78 -4.58
CA HIS A 133 0.83 1.86 -5.57
C HIS A 133 0.15 3.15 -5.12
N ASP A 134 -0.52 3.13 -3.97
CA ASP A 134 -1.17 4.28 -3.37
C ASP A 134 -0.20 5.05 -2.45
N THR A 135 -0.42 6.36 -2.28
CA THR A 135 0.36 7.17 -1.32
C THR A 135 0.04 6.88 0.15
N SER A 136 -0.48 5.69 0.43
CA SER A 136 -0.77 5.20 1.77
C SER A 136 0.50 4.70 2.50
N ASN A 137 0.35 4.32 3.77
CA ASN A 137 1.45 3.86 4.62
C ASN A 137 2.05 2.50 4.19
N GLY A 138 1.35 1.74 3.34
CA GLY A 138 1.69 0.35 3.02
C GLY A 138 3.08 0.16 2.40
N ALA A 139 3.46 0.99 1.44
CA ALA A 139 4.77 0.90 0.78
C ALA A 139 5.92 1.13 1.78
N THR A 140 5.79 2.13 2.67
CA THR A 140 6.78 2.40 3.72
C THR A 140 6.88 1.24 4.69
N GLN A 141 5.74 0.73 5.17
CA GLN A 141 5.71 -0.40 6.11
C GLN A 141 6.37 -1.64 5.51
N LEU A 142 6.12 -1.92 4.24
CA LEU A 142 6.74 -3.03 3.52
C LEU A 142 8.25 -2.82 3.37
N MET A 143 8.67 -1.63 2.95
CA MET A 143 10.08 -1.28 2.78
C MET A 143 10.87 -1.44 4.10
N VAL A 144 10.37 -0.91 5.21
CA VAL A 144 11.07 -1.01 6.50
C VAL A 144 11.06 -2.41 7.07
N SER A 145 10.00 -3.21 6.81
CA SER A 145 9.97 -4.63 7.15
C SER A 145 11.02 -5.43 6.39
N MET A 146 11.22 -5.13 5.10
CA MET A 146 12.27 -5.75 4.30
C MET A 146 13.66 -5.28 4.71
N LEU A 147 13.81 -4.03 5.13
CA LEU A 147 15.07 -3.52 5.70
C LEU A 147 15.40 -4.21 7.02
N TRP A 148 14.42 -4.40 7.90
CA TRP A 148 14.56 -5.17 9.14
C TRP A 148 15.04 -6.60 8.83
N LEU A 149 14.41 -7.25 7.87
CA LEU A 149 14.74 -8.60 7.42
C LEU A 149 16.16 -8.69 6.82
N PHE A 150 16.50 -7.72 5.99
CA PHE A 150 17.85 -7.64 5.40
C PHE A 150 18.91 -7.41 6.49
N GLY A 151 18.66 -6.50 7.42
CA GLY A 151 19.55 -6.28 8.56
C GLY A 151 19.78 -7.55 9.38
N ALA A 152 18.70 -8.26 9.75
CA ALA A 152 18.75 -9.52 10.48
C ALA A 152 19.54 -10.60 9.72
N SER A 153 19.33 -10.76 8.41
CA SER A 153 20.05 -11.73 7.58
C SER A 153 21.54 -11.35 7.39
N LEU A 154 21.82 -10.05 7.26
CA LEU A 154 23.19 -9.55 7.06
C LEU A 154 24.07 -9.71 8.32
N THR A 155 23.49 -9.65 9.52
CA THR A 155 24.24 -9.87 10.78
C THR A 155 24.90 -11.24 10.86
N LEU A 156 24.36 -12.24 10.13
CA LEU A 156 24.95 -13.58 10.06
C LEU A 156 26.29 -13.63 9.30
N GLU A 157 26.56 -12.61 8.46
CA GLU A 157 27.80 -12.55 7.64
C GLU A 157 28.65 -11.34 8.01
N ARG A 158 28.01 -10.20 8.22
CA ARG A 158 28.66 -8.90 8.52
C ARG A 158 27.97 -8.24 9.70
N PRO A 159 28.22 -8.67 10.93
CA PRO A 159 27.49 -8.24 12.12
C PRO A 159 27.54 -6.72 12.33
N GLN A 160 28.68 -6.08 12.01
CA GLN A 160 28.81 -4.64 12.19
C GLN A 160 27.88 -3.82 11.30
N LEU A 161 27.75 -4.14 10.02
CA LEU A 161 26.83 -3.43 9.12
C LEU A 161 25.38 -3.89 9.34
N GLY A 162 25.19 -5.20 9.53
CA GLY A 162 23.87 -5.78 9.74
C GLY A 162 23.11 -5.18 10.92
N ARG A 163 23.78 -4.95 12.07
CA ARG A 163 23.14 -4.36 13.25
C ARG A 163 22.59 -2.94 13.02
N TRP A 164 23.29 -2.11 12.23
CA TRP A 164 22.82 -0.77 11.92
C TRP A 164 21.59 -0.79 11.00
N LEU A 165 21.62 -1.61 9.96
CA LEU A 165 20.47 -1.76 9.06
C LEU A 165 19.28 -2.38 9.78
N TRP A 166 19.52 -3.35 10.67
CA TRP A 166 18.45 -3.94 11.49
C TRP A 166 17.84 -2.92 12.45
N ALA A 167 18.67 -2.11 13.11
CA ALA A 167 18.23 -1.02 13.97
C ALA A 167 17.39 0.02 13.22
N LEU A 168 17.84 0.44 12.02
CA LEU A 168 17.10 1.38 11.17
C LEU A 168 15.76 0.77 10.70
N GLY A 169 15.73 -0.51 10.35
CA GLY A 169 14.51 -1.21 10.01
C GLY A 169 13.51 -1.25 11.18
N LEU A 170 13.99 -1.55 12.40
CA LEU A 170 13.16 -1.55 13.61
C LEU A 170 12.65 -0.13 13.96
N ALA A 171 13.49 0.89 13.84
CA ALA A 171 13.10 2.28 14.07
C ALA A 171 12.05 2.74 13.05
N GLY A 172 12.24 2.39 11.76
CA GLY A 172 11.30 2.68 10.71
C GLY A 172 9.94 2.00 10.94
N LEU A 173 9.92 0.79 11.45
CA LEU A 173 8.70 0.10 11.88
C LEU A 173 8.00 0.89 12.99
N GLY A 174 8.71 1.30 14.03
CA GLY A 174 8.13 2.08 15.15
C GLY A 174 7.56 3.44 14.73
N LEU A 175 8.03 4.00 13.60
CA LEU A 175 7.53 5.26 13.04
C LEU A 175 6.49 5.07 11.91
N SER A 176 6.05 3.85 11.63
CA SER A 176 5.13 3.60 10.49
C SER A 176 4.02 2.58 10.75
N VAL A 177 4.17 1.69 11.75
CA VAL A 177 3.15 0.66 12.03
C VAL A 177 2.42 0.96 13.35
N PRO A 178 1.23 0.35 13.60
CA PRO A 178 0.54 0.44 14.87
C PRO A 178 1.43 0.02 16.05
N PHE A 179 1.27 0.68 17.19
CA PHE A 179 2.12 0.44 18.37
C PHE A 179 2.16 -1.03 18.82
N ALA A 180 1.02 -1.73 18.83
CA ALA A 180 0.96 -3.15 19.19
C ALA A 180 1.77 -4.04 18.22
N LEU A 181 1.79 -3.70 16.92
CA LEU A 181 2.59 -4.40 15.93
C LEU A 181 4.08 -4.09 16.11
N PHE A 182 4.44 -2.86 16.42
CA PHE A 182 5.83 -2.48 16.73
C PHE A 182 6.37 -3.25 17.94
N VAL A 183 5.57 -3.35 19.02
CA VAL A 183 5.94 -4.18 20.19
C VAL A 183 6.15 -5.64 19.78
N SER A 184 5.31 -6.18 18.91
CA SER A 184 5.50 -7.53 18.36
C SER A 184 6.82 -7.67 17.61
N PHE A 185 7.25 -6.66 16.83
CA PHE A 185 8.56 -6.66 16.16
C PHE A 185 9.74 -6.54 17.14
N ILE A 186 9.60 -5.83 18.25
CA ILE A 186 10.59 -5.84 19.33
C ILE A 186 10.73 -7.24 19.91
N LEU A 187 9.61 -7.89 20.22
CA LEU A 187 9.61 -9.25 20.80
C LEU A 187 10.22 -10.29 19.84
N ILE A 188 9.89 -10.24 18.55
CA ILE A 188 10.55 -11.14 17.59
C ILE A 188 12.03 -10.81 17.38
N THR A 189 12.43 -9.54 17.44
CA THR A 189 13.84 -9.14 17.40
C THR A 189 14.60 -9.76 18.56
N LEU A 190 14.07 -9.65 19.77
CA LEU A 190 14.64 -10.31 20.95
C LEU A 190 14.68 -11.82 20.76
N SER A 191 13.60 -12.43 20.29
CA SER A 191 13.53 -13.87 20.04
C SER A 191 14.62 -14.33 19.06
N VAL A 192 14.81 -13.63 17.95
CA VAL A 192 15.87 -13.93 16.96
C VAL A 192 17.24 -13.90 17.61
N LEU A 193 17.54 -12.91 18.45
CA LEU A 193 18.82 -12.77 19.12
C LEU A 193 19.13 -13.92 20.10
N PHE A 194 18.11 -14.64 20.60
CA PHE A 194 18.29 -15.81 21.45
C PHE A 194 18.55 -17.12 20.68
N PHE A 195 18.26 -17.19 19.39
CA PHE A 195 18.55 -18.38 18.59
C PHE A 195 20.06 -18.53 18.33
N THR A 196 20.52 -19.77 18.24
CA THR A 196 21.94 -20.12 18.13
C THR A 196 22.71 -19.41 17.03
N HIS A 197 22.07 -19.18 15.88
CA HIS A 197 22.69 -18.53 14.73
C HIS A 197 23.08 -17.05 14.97
N TRP A 198 22.38 -16.34 15.86
CA TRP A 198 22.66 -14.93 16.20
C TRP A 198 23.31 -14.76 17.57
N ARG A 199 23.31 -15.82 18.41
CA ARG A 199 23.74 -15.75 19.80
C ARG A 199 25.17 -15.25 19.97
N ASP A 200 26.08 -15.68 19.11
CA ASP A 200 27.50 -15.33 19.20
C ASP A 200 27.75 -13.81 19.01
N HIS A 201 26.87 -13.14 18.30
CA HIS A 201 26.94 -11.70 18.05
C HIS A 201 25.93 -10.90 18.88
N SER A 202 25.08 -11.54 19.68
CA SER A 202 23.95 -10.92 20.38
C SER A 202 24.38 -9.82 21.35
N LEU A 203 25.46 -10.05 22.13
CA LEU A 203 25.98 -9.08 23.11
C LEU A 203 26.31 -7.70 22.50
N HIS A 204 26.84 -7.68 21.28
CA HIS A 204 27.22 -6.43 20.60
C HIS A 204 26.13 -5.92 19.64
N THR A 205 25.19 -6.77 19.24
CA THR A 205 24.14 -6.44 18.28
C THR A 205 22.88 -5.94 18.99
N ALA A 206 22.45 -6.64 20.04
CA ALA A 206 21.21 -6.32 20.75
C ALA A 206 21.14 -4.88 21.29
N PRO A 207 22.18 -4.37 21.99
CA PRO A 207 22.13 -2.99 22.52
C PRO A 207 21.91 -1.95 21.42
N ILE A 208 22.60 -2.09 20.28
CA ILE A 208 22.51 -1.14 19.18
C ILE A 208 21.14 -1.22 18.48
N VAL A 209 20.68 -2.44 18.18
CA VAL A 209 19.39 -2.65 17.50
C VAL A 209 18.24 -2.15 18.36
N LEU A 210 18.25 -2.46 19.65
CA LEU A 210 17.18 -2.04 20.56
C LEU A 210 17.26 -0.56 20.90
N LEU A 211 18.48 -0.04 21.21
CA LEU A 211 18.63 1.37 21.55
C LEU A 211 18.14 2.28 20.42
N ILE A 212 18.67 2.11 19.22
CA ILE A 212 18.31 2.95 18.08
C ILE A 212 16.90 2.64 17.58
N GLY A 213 16.55 1.34 17.50
CA GLY A 213 15.25 0.89 17.03
C GLY A 213 14.09 1.38 17.89
N ILE A 214 14.32 1.61 19.18
CA ILE A 214 13.31 2.10 20.12
C ILE A 214 13.46 3.60 20.39
N ALA A 215 14.66 4.14 20.45
CA ALA A 215 14.90 5.54 20.81
C ALA A 215 14.26 6.52 19.81
N LEU A 216 14.39 6.27 18.50
CA LEU A 216 13.81 7.16 17.49
C LEU A 216 12.27 7.25 17.56
N PRO A 217 11.52 6.13 17.62
CA PRO A 217 10.07 6.18 17.87
C PRO A 217 9.70 6.82 19.21
N LEU A 218 10.46 6.55 20.27
CA LEU A 218 10.23 7.17 21.58
C LEU A 218 10.45 8.69 21.55
N ILE A 219 11.48 9.17 20.89
CA ILE A 219 11.71 10.62 20.73
C ILE A 219 10.50 11.28 20.06
N TRP A 220 9.97 10.68 18.99
CA TRP A 220 8.75 11.20 18.36
C TRP A 220 7.58 11.16 19.33
N LEU A 221 7.36 10.04 20.02
CA LEU A 221 6.27 9.87 20.97
C LEU A 221 6.33 10.89 22.12
N MET A 222 7.52 11.17 22.65
CA MET A 222 7.72 12.21 23.70
C MET A 222 7.39 13.61 23.18
N ASN A 223 7.71 13.89 21.90
CA ASN A 223 7.42 15.20 21.32
C ASN A 223 5.92 15.40 21.05
N ILE A 224 5.18 14.37 20.61
CA ILE A 224 3.73 14.51 20.37
C ILE A 224 2.93 14.70 21.66
N GLN A 225 3.46 14.34 22.84
CA GLN A 225 2.83 14.62 24.14
C GLN A 225 2.69 16.11 24.44
N GLN A 226 3.45 16.97 23.75
CA GLN A 226 3.33 18.43 23.90
C GLN A 226 2.00 18.97 23.37
N ASN A 227 1.31 18.21 22.50
CA ASN A 227 -0.04 18.53 22.04
C ASN A 227 -1.03 17.49 22.58
N ALA A 228 -1.77 17.87 23.61
CA ALA A 228 -2.69 16.97 24.32
C ALA A 228 -3.77 16.39 23.41
N ASP A 229 -4.33 17.19 22.50
CA ASP A 229 -5.41 16.75 21.60
C ASP A 229 -4.90 15.71 20.60
N PHE A 230 -3.71 15.96 20.01
CA PHE A 230 -3.08 15.01 19.11
C PHE A 230 -2.70 13.70 19.81
N PHE A 231 -2.08 13.81 21.00
CA PHE A 231 -1.65 12.65 21.76
C PHE A 231 -2.83 11.79 22.23
N GLN A 232 -3.90 12.44 22.71
CA GLN A 232 -5.11 11.72 23.09
C GLN A 232 -5.74 11.00 21.89
N GLY A 233 -5.86 11.68 20.76
CA GLY A 233 -6.35 11.04 19.52
C GLY A 233 -5.48 9.88 19.07
N TRP A 234 -4.14 9.96 19.23
CA TRP A 234 -3.24 8.86 18.95
C TRP A 234 -3.45 7.67 19.90
N LEU A 235 -3.65 7.93 21.21
CA LEU A 235 -3.97 6.90 22.19
C LEU A 235 -5.31 6.22 21.88
N ASP A 236 -6.33 7.01 21.55
CA ASP A 236 -7.65 6.49 21.19
C ASP A 236 -7.61 5.63 19.91
N GLY A 237 -6.68 5.93 19.01
CA GLY A 237 -6.40 5.10 17.82
C GLY A 237 -5.77 3.74 18.12
N GLN A 238 -5.14 3.56 19.31
CA GLN A 238 -4.52 2.30 19.74
C GLN A 238 -5.54 1.36 20.39
N HIS A 239 -6.58 0.99 19.67
CA HIS A 239 -7.64 0.14 20.22
C HIS A 239 -7.14 -1.26 20.55
N PHE A 240 -7.44 -1.72 21.76
CA PHE A 240 -7.32 -3.12 22.18
C PHE A 240 -8.74 -3.70 22.27
N ALA A 241 -9.11 -4.54 21.35
CA ALA A 241 -10.43 -5.17 21.35
C ALA A 241 -10.28 -6.69 21.26
N PRO A 242 -11.08 -7.46 21.98
CA PRO A 242 -11.05 -8.91 21.87
C PRO A 242 -11.44 -9.32 20.43
N ILE A 243 -10.77 -10.35 19.95
CA ILE A 243 -11.04 -10.85 18.61
C ILE A 243 -12.48 -11.35 18.50
N SER A 244 -13.21 -10.85 17.52
CA SER A 244 -14.54 -11.35 17.21
C SER A 244 -14.49 -12.48 16.17
N LYS A 245 -15.53 -13.35 16.16
CA LYS A 245 -15.67 -14.37 15.11
C LYS A 245 -15.72 -13.76 13.71
N GLU A 246 -16.29 -12.55 13.59
CA GLU A 246 -16.37 -11.81 12.33
C GLU A 246 -15.00 -11.32 11.87
N ASN A 247 -14.15 -10.84 12.79
CA ASN A 247 -12.79 -10.41 12.47
C ASN A 247 -11.97 -11.61 12.00
N THR A 248 -12.04 -12.74 12.69
CA THR A 248 -11.34 -13.97 12.28
C THR A 248 -11.77 -14.42 10.88
N ARG A 249 -13.09 -14.41 10.60
CA ARG A 249 -13.62 -14.76 9.27
C ARG A 249 -13.17 -13.77 8.21
N PHE A 250 -13.14 -12.47 8.51
CA PHE A 250 -12.63 -11.44 7.61
C PHE A 250 -11.18 -11.70 7.23
N PHE A 251 -10.29 -11.92 8.21
CA PHE A 251 -8.87 -12.19 7.94
C PHE A 251 -8.66 -13.50 7.21
N ALA A 252 -9.29 -14.59 7.64
CA ALA A 252 -9.14 -15.90 7.00
C ALA A 252 -9.57 -15.88 5.53
N ARG A 253 -10.65 -15.16 5.20
CA ARG A 253 -11.13 -15.04 3.83
C ARG A 253 -10.22 -14.15 2.97
N ASN A 254 -9.79 -13.02 3.50
CA ASN A 254 -9.07 -12.04 2.71
C ASN A 254 -7.59 -12.40 2.55
N ILE A 255 -6.93 -13.03 3.54
CA ILE A 255 -5.51 -13.42 3.44
C ILE A 255 -5.26 -14.39 2.28
N LEU A 256 -6.22 -15.27 1.99
CA LEU A 256 -6.10 -16.25 0.91
C LEU A 256 -6.01 -15.58 -0.48
N VAL A 257 -6.79 -14.52 -0.68
CA VAL A 257 -6.76 -13.75 -1.92
C VAL A 257 -5.59 -12.78 -1.92
N PHE A 258 -5.39 -12.07 -0.79
CA PHE A 258 -4.37 -11.04 -0.62
C PHE A 258 -2.95 -11.59 -0.82
N ALA A 259 -2.63 -12.70 -0.15
CA ALA A 259 -1.30 -13.31 -0.20
C ALA A 259 -1.16 -14.37 -1.31
N TRP A 260 -2.05 -14.41 -2.29
CA TRP A 260 -1.88 -15.26 -3.47
C TRP A 260 -0.77 -14.72 -4.38
N PRO A 261 0.18 -15.55 -4.87
CA PRO A 261 0.34 -17.02 -4.71
C PRO A 261 1.30 -17.43 -3.57
N LEU A 262 1.65 -16.53 -2.64
CA LEU A 262 2.69 -16.78 -1.62
C LEU A 262 2.33 -17.85 -0.60
N TRP A 263 1.09 -17.81 -0.05
CA TRP A 263 0.71 -18.66 1.07
C TRP A 263 0.77 -20.17 0.76
N PRO A 264 0.34 -20.67 -0.42
CA PRO A 264 0.48 -22.10 -0.70
C PRO A 264 1.94 -22.55 -0.80
N LEU A 265 2.81 -21.71 -1.37
CA LEU A 265 4.24 -21.97 -1.46
C LEU A 265 4.91 -21.95 -0.09
N ALA A 266 4.54 -21.00 0.75
CA ALA A 266 5.01 -20.93 2.13
C ALA A 266 4.57 -22.17 2.96
N LEU A 267 3.33 -22.63 2.79
CA LEU A 267 2.87 -23.89 3.43
C LEU A 267 3.67 -25.09 2.96
N VAL A 268 4.00 -25.18 1.68
CA VAL A 268 4.89 -26.23 1.15
C VAL A 268 6.26 -26.13 1.81
N CYS A 269 6.81 -24.92 1.95
CA CYS A 269 8.07 -24.70 2.66
C CYS A 269 7.99 -25.22 4.11
N LEU A 270 7.02 -24.74 4.89
CA LEU A 270 6.82 -25.13 6.29
C LEU A 270 6.70 -26.65 6.44
N TRP A 271 6.00 -27.32 5.54
CA TRP A 271 5.85 -28.77 5.55
C TRP A 271 7.15 -29.51 5.19
N ARG A 272 7.86 -29.08 4.16
CA ARG A 272 9.08 -29.73 3.68
C ARG A 272 10.25 -29.56 4.64
N TRP A 273 10.38 -28.37 5.23
CA TRP A 273 11.46 -27.98 6.12
C TRP A 273 11.14 -28.18 7.61
N ARG A 274 10.04 -28.84 7.95
CA ARG A 274 9.61 -29.04 9.35
C ARG A 274 10.63 -29.74 10.25
N ALA A 275 11.51 -30.58 9.69
CA ALA A 275 12.60 -31.22 10.44
C ALA A 275 13.77 -30.25 10.70
N GLN A 276 13.88 -29.15 9.96
CA GLN A 276 14.94 -28.15 10.02
C GLN A 276 14.39 -26.78 10.41
N TRP A 277 13.43 -26.74 11.31
CA TRP A 277 12.76 -25.53 11.76
C TRP A 277 13.71 -24.47 12.35
N ALA A 278 14.89 -24.90 12.86
CA ALA A 278 15.91 -24.03 13.43
C ALA A 278 16.76 -23.31 12.38
N THR A 279 16.57 -23.54 11.08
CA THR A 279 17.31 -22.80 10.05
C THR A 279 16.90 -21.32 10.05
N PRO A 280 17.84 -20.38 9.77
CA PRO A 280 17.55 -18.95 9.81
C PRO A 280 16.35 -18.51 8.98
N MET A 281 16.17 -19.08 7.79
CA MET A 281 15.02 -18.75 6.92
C MET A 281 13.68 -19.17 7.54
N MET A 282 13.62 -20.32 8.22
CA MET A 282 12.42 -20.80 8.91
C MET A 282 12.11 -19.94 10.15
N ILE A 283 13.12 -19.64 10.96
CA ILE A 283 12.97 -18.78 12.15
C ILE A 283 12.41 -17.42 11.75
N LEU A 284 13.07 -16.73 10.81
CA LEU A 284 12.65 -15.39 10.37
C LEU A 284 11.27 -15.44 9.72
N GLY A 285 11.01 -16.41 8.85
CA GLY A 285 9.72 -16.54 8.18
C GLY A 285 8.56 -16.79 9.15
N ILE A 286 8.73 -17.70 10.10
CA ILE A 286 7.69 -18.04 11.11
C ILE A 286 7.45 -16.85 12.04
N LEU A 287 8.51 -16.20 12.55
CA LEU A 287 8.37 -15.06 13.45
C LEU A 287 7.69 -13.87 12.76
N LEU A 288 8.01 -13.61 11.48
CA LEU A 288 7.35 -12.58 10.69
C LEU A 288 5.88 -12.88 10.36
N LEU A 289 5.43 -14.14 10.44
CA LEU A 289 4.01 -14.49 10.38
C LEU A 289 3.33 -14.37 11.75
N ILE A 290 4.08 -14.61 12.84
CA ILE A 290 3.54 -14.51 14.20
C ILE A 290 3.25 -13.04 14.58
N ALA A 291 4.10 -12.08 14.21
CA ALA A 291 3.93 -10.67 14.59
C ALA A 291 2.57 -10.09 14.14
N PRO A 292 2.20 -10.12 12.85
CA PRO A 292 0.90 -9.61 12.42
C PRO A 292 -0.28 -10.45 12.94
N THR A 293 -0.07 -11.76 13.17
CA THR A 293 -1.09 -12.61 13.79
C THR A 293 -1.37 -12.16 15.23
N ALA A 294 -0.32 -11.94 16.02
CA ALA A 294 -0.44 -11.44 17.39
C ALA A 294 -1.12 -10.05 17.41
N HIS A 295 -0.72 -9.16 16.52
CA HIS A 295 -1.33 -7.83 16.39
C HIS A 295 -2.85 -7.91 16.14
N ILE A 296 -3.27 -8.72 15.17
CA ILE A 296 -4.69 -8.89 14.85
C ILE A 296 -5.48 -9.50 16.02
N LEU A 297 -4.89 -10.48 16.72
CA LEU A 297 -5.50 -11.11 17.89
C LEU A 297 -5.70 -10.13 19.05
N ILE A 298 -4.77 -9.18 19.21
CA ILE A 298 -4.78 -8.21 20.31
C ILE A 298 -5.70 -7.01 20.00
N THR A 299 -5.68 -6.51 18.77
CA THR A 299 -6.38 -5.26 18.40
C THR A 299 -7.75 -5.47 17.78
N GLY A 300 -8.02 -6.65 17.20
CA GLY A 300 -9.27 -6.93 16.51
C GLY A 300 -9.56 -6.01 15.30
N GLN A 301 -8.60 -5.22 14.86
CA GLN A 301 -8.78 -4.24 13.77
C GLN A 301 -8.96 -4.92 12.41
N ARG A 302 -9.88 -4.41 11.58
CA ARG A 302 -10.25 -4.98 10.27
C ARG A 302 -9.60 -4.22 9.09
N PHE A 303 -8.37 -3.79 9.20
CA PHE A 303 -7.72 -3.09 8.10
C PHE A 303 -7.11 -4.07 7.08
N ILE A 304 -7.40 -3.85 5.80
CA ILE A 304 -6.77 -4.60 4.71
C ILE A 304 -5.25 -4.40 4.72
N THR A 305 -4.77 -3.21 5.08
CA THR A 305 -3.34 -2.90 5.24
C THR A 305 -2.65 -3.78 6.28
N SER A 306 -3.37 -4.26 7.31
CA SER A 306 -2.82 -5.22 8.28
C SER A 306 -2.45 -6.56 7.63
N LEU A 307 -3.09 -6.94 6.52
CA LEU A 307 -2.74 -8.13 5.76
C LEU A 307 -1.40 -8.00 5.04
N LEU A 308 -0.97 -6.78 4.73
CA LEU A 308 0.31 -6.51 4.07
C LEU A 308 1.48 -6.99 4.93
N MET A 309 1.35 -6.91 6.26
CA MET A 309 2.41 -7.29 7.20
C MET A 309 2.64 -8.81 7.31
N PHE A 310 1.79 -9.64 6.71
CA PHE A 310 2.08 -11.07 6.53
C PHE A 310 3.02 -11.35 5.35
N THR A 311 3.06 -10.44 4.38
CA THR A 311 3.83 -10.68 3.14
C THR A 311 5.33 -10.86 3.35
N PRO A 312 6.02 -10.16 4.29
CA PRO A 312 7.43 -10.43 4.58
C PRO A 312 7.71 -11.88 4.98
N GLY A 313 6.89 -12.44 5.86
CA GLY A 313 7.02 -13.84 6.29
C GLY A 313 6.78 -14.84 5.15
N PHE A 314 5.76 -14.59 4.35
CA PHE A 314 5.49 -15.43 3.18
C PHE A 314 6.57 -15.29 2.10
N LEU A 315 7.08 -14.09 1.84
CA LEU A 315 8.10 -13.82 0.82
C LEU A 315 9.46 -14.46 1.13
N ILE A 316 9.78 -14.66 2.40
CA ILE A 316 10.95 -15.45 2.79
C ILE A 316 10.72 -16.94 2.51
N LEU A 317 9.57 -17.48 2.91
CA LEU A 317 9.32 -18.92 2.86
C LEU A 317 8.99 -19.43 1.45
N ALA A 318 8.24 -18.67 0.68
CA ALA A 318 7.71 -19.10 -0.61
C ALA A 318 8.79 -19.52 -1.64
N PRO A 319 9.94 -18.82 -1.81
CA PRO A 319 11.00 -19.23 -2.74
C PRO A 319 11.58 -20.60 -2.40
N PHE A 320 11.80 -20.88 -1.12
CA PHE A 320 12.29 -22.20 -0.66
C PHE A 320 11.24 -23.29 -0.85
N GLY A 321 9.94 -22.97 -0.64
CA GLY A 321 8.85 -23.88 -0.96
C GLY A 321 8.78 -24.20 -2.45
N LEU A 322 8.91 -23.17 -3.28
CA LEU A 322 8.93 -23.32 -4.74
C LEU A 322 10.06 -24.25 -5.22
N ALA A 323 11.26 -24.08 -4.66
CA ALA A 323 12.43 -24.91 -5.00
C ALA A 323 12.23 -26.40 -4.71
N THR A 324 11.29 -26.76 -3.83
CA THR A 324 10.95 -28.15 -3.49
C THR A 324 9.80 -28.73 -4.30
N LEU A 325 9.19 -27.98 -5.21
CA LEU A 325 8.07 -28.45 -6.04
C LEU A 325 8.52 -29.46 -7.10
N ASN A 326 7.74 -30.52 -7.24
CA ASN A 326 7.91 -31.50 -8.32
C ASN A 326 7.46 -30.89 -9.66
N ARG A 327 8.06 -31.33 -10.78
CA ARG A 327 7.74 -30.88 -12.15
C ARG A 327 6.24 -30.86 -12.48
N GLY A 328 5.49 -31.90 -12.03
CA GLY A 328 4.05 -31.98 -12.29
C GLY A 328 3.26 -30.86 -11.63
N ARG A 329 3.58 -30.50 -10.38
CA ARG A 329 2.92 -29.41 -9.64
C ARG A 329 3.28 -28.04 -10.20
N ALA A 330 4.53 -27.84 -10.63
CA ALA A 330 4.96 -26.63 -11.32
C ALA A 330 4.17 -26.41 -12.63
N ASN A 331 3.94 -27.48 -13.40
CA ASN A 331 3.14 -27.40 -14.62
C ASN A 331 1.67 -27.00 -14.38
N ILE A 332 1.05 -27.41 -13.27
CA ILE A 332 -0.32 -26.98 -12.93
C ILE A 332 -0.36 -25.46 -12.70
N ILE A 333 0.61 -24.92 -11.96
CA ILE A 333 0.72 -23.47 -11.74
C ILE A 333 0.93 -22.73 -13.06
N ASP A 334 1.76 -23.26 -13.95
CA ASP A 334 1.99 -22.71 -15.28
C ASP A 334 0.71 -22.59 -16.11
N TRP A 335 -0.02 -23.69 -16.24
CA TRP A 335 -1.25 -23.73 -17.04
C TRP A 335 -2.34 -22.83 -16.44
N PHE A 336 -2.46 -22.83 -15.12
CA PHE A 336 -3.37 -21.94 -14.43
C PHE A 336 -3.03 -20.47 -14.68
N SER A 337 -1.76 -20.08 -14.55
CA SER A 337 -1.30 -18.71 -14.80
C SER A 337 -1.52 -18.31 -16.25
N LEU A 338 -1.17 -19.18 -17.19
CA LEU A 338 -1.37 -18.95 -18.62
C LEU A 338 -2.84 -18.71 -18.96
N ALA A 339 -3.72 -19.61 -18.53
CA ALA A 339 -5.15 -19.50 -18.81
C ALA A 339 -5.75 -18.25 -18.15
N THR A 340 -5.50 -18.06 -16.86
CA THR A 340 -6.10 -16.97 -16.07
C THR A 340 -5.68 -15.61 -16.61
N PHE A 341 -4.38 -15.36 -16.79
CA PHE A 341 -3.91 -14.04 -17.22
C PHE A 341 -4.25 -13.74 -18.68
N THR A 342 -4.28 -14.76 -19.56
CA THR A 342 -4.74 -14.56 -20.94
C THR A 342 -6.22 -14.20 -21.01
N VAL A 343 -7.07 -14.89 -20.22
CA VAL A 343 -8.50 -14.57 -20.13
C VAL A 343 -8.72 -13.17 -19.54
N LEU A 344 -7.99 -12.80 -18.48
CA LEU A 344 -8.09 -11.47 -17.89
C LEU A 344 -7.64 -10.38 -18.88
N ALA A 345 -6.55 -10.60 -19.62
CA ALA A 345 -6.12 -9.66 -20.66
C ALA A 345 -7.17 -9.49 -21.76
N ALA A 346 -7.73 -10.60 -22.25
CA ALA A 346 -8.80 -10.55 -23.24
C ALA A 346 -10.04 -9.83 -22.71
N ALA A 347 -10.41 -10.04 -21.44
CA ALA A 347 -11.54 -9.35 -20.81
C ALA A 347 -11.31 -7.83 -20.70
N ILE A 348 -10.08 -7.39 -20.35
CA ILE A 348 -9.74 -5.97 -20.28
C ILE A 348 -9.80 -5.32 -21.67
N TRP A 349 -9.23 -5.96 -22.69
CA TRP A 349 -9.31 -5.49 -24.07
C TRP A 349 -10.76 -5.41 -24.54
N MET A 350 -11.56 -6.45 -24.31
CA MET A 350 -12.97 -6.50 -24.68
C MET A 350 -13.78 -5.38 -23.97
N ALA A 351 -13.50 -5.11 -22.69
CA ALA A 351 -14.14 -4.01 -21.96
C ALA A 351 -13.75 -2.64 -22.53
N TRP A 352 -12.49 -2.47 -22.90
CA TRP A 352 -12.01 -1.25 -23.55
C TRP A 352 -12.67 -1.05 -24.93
N GLU A 353 -12.69 -2.06 -25.79
CA GLU A 353 -13.38 -2.01 -27.08
C GLU A 353 -14.87 -1.73 -26.93
N ALA A 354 -15.52 -2.39 -25.96
CA ALA A 354 -16.94 -2.17 -25.70
C ALA A 354 -17.24 -0.72 -25.31
N SER A 355 -16.35 -0.06 -24.58
CA SER A 355 -16.53 1.35 -24.22
C SER A 355 -16.48 2.29 -25.43
N TRP A 356 -15.77 1.92 -26.51
CA TRP A 356 -15.64 2.70 -27.74
C TRP A 356 -16.70 2.37 -28.78
N LEU A 357 -16.92 1.07 -29.03
CA LEU A 357 -17.77 0.59 -30.12
C LEU A 357 -19.23 0.37 -29.71
N GLY A 358 -19.52 0.41 -28.41
CA GLY A 358 -20.84 0.06 -27.88
C GLY A 358 -21.19 -1.42 -28.00
N TYR A 359 -20.22 -2.28 -28.35
CA TYR A 359 -20.39 -3.73 -28.55
C TYR A 359 -19.23 -4.50 -27.89
N PRO A 360 -19.50 -5.63 -27.17
CA PRO A 360 -20.81 -6.27 -26.92
C PRO A 360 -21.75 -5.42 -26.03
N LYS A 361 -23.03 -5.36 -26.39
CA LYS A 361 -24.02 -4.50 -25.72
C LYS A 361 -24.14 -4.73 -24.21
N SER A 362 -23.99 -6.00 -23.77
CA SER A 362 -24.06 -6.35 -22.34
C SER A 362 -22.91 -5.72 -21.53
N ILE A 363 -21.70 -5.72 -22.06
CA ILE A 363 -20.51 -5.11 -21.42
C ILE A 363 -20.65 -3.59 -21.43
N TYR A 364 -21.02 -2.99 -22.56
CA TYR A 364 -21.26 -1.55 -22.68
C TYR A 364 -22.32 -1.07 -21.70
N HIS A 365 -23.46 -1.79 -21.59
CA HIS A 365 -24.51 -1.47 -20.63
C HIS A 365 -24.02 -1.52 -19.18
N ASN A 366 -23.20 -2.52 -18.82
CA ASN A 366 -22.62 -2.62 -17.49
C ASN A 366 -21.63 -1.47 -17.20
N ILE A 367 -20.81 -1.08 -18.19
CA ILE A 367 -19.90 0.08 -18.06
C ILE A 367 -20.70 1.35 -17.79
N ASN A 368 -21.76 1.63 -18.59
CA ASN A 368 -22.60 2.81 -18.42
C ASN A 368 -23.41 2.80 -17.11
N LYS A 369 -23.83 1.64 -16.64
CA LYS A 369 -24.50 1.50 -15.34
C LYS A 369 -23.56 1.84 -14.18
N LEU A 370 -22.29 1.42 -14.27
CA LEU A 370 -21.27 1.68 -13.24
C LEU A 370 -20.69 3.08 -13.32
N ALA A 371 -20.61 3.66 -14.52
CA ALA A 371 -20.07 5.00 -14.78
C ALA A 371 -21.01 5.80 -15.71
N PRO A 372 -22.14 6.28 -15.21
CA PRO A 372 -23.06 7.08 -16.01
C PRO A 372 -22.40 8.36 -16.54
N GLY A 373 -22.55 8.62 -17.84
CA GLY A 373 -21.97 9.81 -18.49
C GLY A 373 -20.46 9.72 -18.74
N PHE A 374 -19.86 8.52 -18.65
CA PHE A 374 -18.47 8.34 -19.05
C PHE A 374 -18.33 8.36 -20.57
N GLU A 375 -17.50 9.27 -21.06
CA GLU A 375 -17.11 9.34 -22.46
C GLU A 375 -15.63 8.94 -22.60
N PRO A 376 -15.34 7.88 -23.39
CA PRO A 376 -13.96 7.43 -23.56
C PRO A 376 -13.12 8.46 -24.33
N VAL A 377 -11.92 8.76 -23.83
CA VAL A 377 -10.95 9.63 -24.50
C VAL A 377 -9.74 8.82 -24.92
N PHE A 378 -9.43 8.80 -26.22
CA PHE A 378 -8.30 8.06 -26.74
C PHE A 378 -6.97 8.74 -26.37
N ARG A 379 -6.05 7.95 -25.83
CA ARG A 379 -4.70 8.39 -25.46
C ARG A 379 -3.67 7.45 -26.10
N TRP A 380 -2.88 7.97 -27.03
CA TRP A 380 -1.90 7.17 -27.79
C TRP A 380 -0.86 6.49 -26.90
N LEU A 381 -0.29 7.19 -25.94
CA LEU A 381 0.80 6.65 -25.12
C LEU A 381 0.35 5.47 -24.24
N PRO A 382 -0.75 5.53 -23.45
CA PRO A 382 -1.29 4.35 -22.75
C PRO A 382 -1.62 3.18 -23.69
N PHE A 383 -2.18 3.47 -24.85
CA PHE A 383 -2.52 2.44 -25.85
C PHE A 383 -1.27 1.70 -26.37
N ILE A 384 -0.19 2.43 -26.69
CA ILE A 384 1.08 1.83 -27.10
C ILE A 384 1.64 0.93 -26.01
N PHE A 385 1.63 1.37 -24.74
CA PHE A 385 2.06 0.52 -23.62
C PHE A 385 1.21 -0.73 -23.46
N ALA A 386 -0.11 -0.63 -23.63
CA ALA A 386 -1.00 -1.78 -23.61
C ALA A 386 -0.65 -2.79 -24.73
N CYS A 387 -0.41 -2.32 -25.94
CA CYS A 387 0.02 -3.16 -27.07
C CYS A 387 1.38 -3.82 -26.78
N LEU A 388 2.36 -3.06 -26.31
CA LEU A 388 3.71 -3.57 -26.02
C LEU A 388 3.68 -4.69 -24.96
N VAL A 389 2.94 -4.50 -23.88
CA VAL A 389 2.85 -5.51 -22.81
C VAL A 389 2.07 -6.76 -23.27
N SER A 390 1.03 -6.57 -24.09
CA SER A 390 0.29 -7.70 -24.68
C SER A 390 1.17 -8.50 -25.64
N PHE A 391 2.00 -7.81 -26.43
CA PHE A 391 2.95 -8.44 -27.32
C PHE A 391 4.07 -9.18 -26.56
N ALA A 392 4.59 -8.56 -25.50
CA ALA A 392 5.56 -9.20 -24.59
C ALA A 392 4.98 -10.48 -23.95
N TRP A 393 3.71 -10.47 -23.58
CA TRP A 393 3.02 -11.66 -23.09
C TRP A 393 2.92 -12.75 -24.16
N ALA A 394 2.47 -12.41 -25.36
CA ALA A 394 2.41 -13.36 -26.48
C ALA A 394 3.78 -13.94 -26.82
N PHE A 395 4.84 -13.13 -26.76
CA PHE A 395 6.21 -13.56 -26.92
C PHE A 395 6.63 -14.54 -25.82
N LEU A 396 6.32 -14.24 -24.56
CA LEU A 396 6.61 -15.10 -23.40
C LEU A 396 5.89 -16.46 -23.52
N LEU A 397 4.65 -16.47 -24.00
CA LEU A 397 3.90 -17.70 -24.29
C LEU A 397 4.56 -18.51 -25.42
N SER A 398 4.94 -17.83 -26.50
CA SER A 398 5.62 -18.48 -27.66
C SER A 398 6.95 -19.08 -27.23
N TRP A 399 7.74 -18.35 -26.45
CA TRP A 399 8.98 -18.83 -25.85
C TRP A 399 8.77 -20.08 -25.01
N ARG A 400 7.71 -20.06 -24.16
CA ARG A 400 7.37 -21.22 -23.34
C ARG A 400 7.00 -22.46 -24.15
N ILE A 401 6.30 -22.30 -25.25
CA ILE A 401 5.86 -23.43 -26.12
C ILE A 401 7.04 -24.00 -26.89
N ARG A 402 7.92 -23.13 -27.40
CA ARG A 402 9.06 -23.56 -28.28
C ARG A 402 10.23 -24.11 -27.48
N PHE A 403 10.51 -23.55 -26.32
CA PHE A 403 11.64 -23.96 -25.50
C PHE A 403 11.11 -24.60 -24.22
N GLU A 404 11.60 -25.79 -23.87
CA GLU A 404 11.34 -26.42 -22.58
C GLU A 404 12.40 -25.97 -21.55
N PRO A 405 12.35 -24.74 -21.02
CA PRO A 405 13.29 -24.29 -20.00
C PRO A 405 13.13 -25.11 -18.74
N ARG A 406 14.24 -25.43 -18.10
CA ARG A 406 14.28 -26.24 -16.89
C ARG A 406 13.44 -25.60 -15.78
N ALA A 407 12.58 -26.39 -15.26
CA ALA A 407 11.30 -26.24 -14.58
C ALA A 407 11.03 -25.09 -13.58
N LEU A 408 11.97 -24.59 -12.79
CA LEU A 408 11.65 -23.73 -11.62
C LEU A 408 11.31 -22.28 -12.00
N TRP A 409 12.02 -21.71 -12.95
CA TRP A 409 11.81 -20.34 -13.40
C TRP A 409 10.52 -20.09 -14.18
N LYS A 410 10.03 -21.13 -14.81
CA LYS A 410 8.94 -21.08 -15.77
C LYS A 410 7.62 -20.63 -15.13
N SER A 411 7.22 -21.28 -14.05
CA SER A 411 5.94 -20.99 -13.37
C SER A 411 5.92 -19.63 -12.69
N VAL A 412 7.03 -19.22 -12.10
CA VAL A 412 7.11 -17.91 -11.43
C VAL A 412 7.17 -16.78 -12.46
N ALA A 413 7.97 -16.96 -13.54
CA ALA A 413 8.06 -15.96 -14.61
C ALA A 413 6.71 -15.74 -15.32
N LEU A 414 5.94 -16.82 -15.56
CA LEU A 414 4.60 -16.72 -16.14
C LEU A 414 3.60 -16.06 -15.19
N SER A 415 3.62 -16.42 -13.90
CA SER A 415 2.72 -15.81 -12.91
C SER A 415 3.02 -14.34 -12.70
N SER A 416 4.29 -13.96 -12.54
CA SER A 416 4.69 -12.55 -12.34
C SER A 416 4.49 -11.73 -13.61
N GLY A 417 4.90 -12.25 -14.78
CA GLY A 417 4.72 -11.58 -16.06
C GLY A 417 3.24 -11.39 -16.41
N GLY A 418 2.40 -12.39 -16.15
CA GLY A 418 0.96 -12.32 -16.34
C GLY A 418 0.30 -11.26 -15.44
N LEU A 419 0.68 -11.19 -14.16
CA LEU A 419 0.16 -10.17 -13.25
C LEU A 419 0.62 -8.76 -13.67
N VAL A 420 1.90 -8.58 -14.02
CA VAL A 420 2.41 -7.30 -14.55
C VAL A 420 1.64 -6.88 -15.78
N MET A 421 1.41 -7.79 -16.72
CA MET A 421 0.60 -7.50 -17.91
C MET A 421 -0.80 -7.01 -17.54
N VAL A 422 -1.51 -7.74 -16.68
CA VAL A 422 -2.87 -7.35 -16.24
C VAL A 422 -2.85 -5.97 -15.57
N TRP A 423 -1.88 -5.70 -14.69
CA TRP A 423 -1.74 -4.40 -14.04
C TRP A 423 -1.44 -3.27 -15.04
N VAL A 424 -0.58 -3.49 -16.01
CA VAL A 424 -0.30 -2.50 -17.05
C VAL A 424 -1.53 -2.27 -17.92
N LEU A 425 -2.27 -3.31 -18.29
CA LEU A 425 -3.52 -3.17 -19.04
C LEU A 425 -4.58 -2.39 -18.25
N LEU A 426 -4.74 -2.68 -16.96
CA LEU A 426 -5.65 -1.91 -16.08
C LEU A 426 -5.20 -0.46 -15.95
N ALA A 427 -3.90 -0.22 -15.75
CA ALA A 427 -3.33 1.11 -15.60
C ALA A 427 -3.31 1.94 -16.90
N THR A 428 -3.52 1.34 -18.06
CA THR A 428 -3.53 2.00 -19.36
C THR A 428 -4.94 2.07 -19.96
N LEU A 429 -5.59 0.94 -20.16
CA LEU A 429 -6.87 0.85 -20.85
C LEU A 429 -8.07 1.13 -19.94
N ALA A 430 -8.06 0.61 -18.71
CA ALA A 430 -9.17 0.77 -17.77
C ALA A 430 -9.04 2.03 -16.89
N MET A 431 -7.85 2.64 -16.82
CA MET A 431 -7.60 3.78 -15.95
C MET A 431 -8.53 4.98 -16.20
N PRO A 432 -8.83 5.42 -17.44
CA PRO A 432 -9.74 6.54 -17.66
C PRO A 432 -11.13 6.32 -17.06
N TRP A 433 -11.64 5.10 -17.16
CA TRP A 433 -12.93 4.71 -16.58
C TRP A 433 -12.87 4.61 -15.05
N LEU A 434 -11.81 4.00 -14.49
CA LEU A 434 -11.60 3.90 -13.05
C LEU A 434 -11.41 5.28 -12.42
N ASP A 435 -10.67 6.16 -13.08
CA ASP A 435 -10.42 7.50 -12.60
C ASP A 435 -11.68 8.37 -12.63
N TYR A 436 -12.48 8.29 -13.70
CA TYR A 436 -13.76 8.96 -13.78
C TYR A 436 -14.68 8.62 -12.61
N THR A 437 -14.69 7.34 -12.17
CA THR A 437 -15.58 6.88 -11.10
C THR A 437 -15.03 7.18 -9.70
N ARG A 438 -13.72 7.15 -9.49
CA ARG A 438 -13.08 7.16 -8.15
C ARG A 438 -12.39 8.46 -7.78
N SER A 439 -11.98 9.27 -8.76
CA SER A 439 -11.18 10.48 -8.53
C SER A 439 -12.00 11.63 -7.96
N TYR A 440 -11.36 12.42 -7.12
CA TYR A 440 -11.85 13.73 -6.69
C TYR A 440 -11.61 14.85 -7.72
N GLU A 441 -10.87 14.58 -8.80
CA GLU A 441 -10.43 15.62 -9.73
C GLU A 441 -11.60 16.41 -10.35
N ARG A 442 -12.62 15.69 -10.82
CA ARG A 442 -13.80 16.31 -11.44
C ARG A 442 -14.56 17.19 -10.45
N VAL A 443 -14.79 16.65 -9.27
CA VAL A 443 -15.52 17.34 -8.18
C VAL A 443 -14.74 18.54 -7.69
N GLY A 444 -13.43 18.40 -7.47
CA GLY A 444 -12.57 19.49 -7.04
C GLY A 444 -12.44 20.61 -8.10
N LYS A 445 -12.31 20.26 -9.38
CA LYS A 445 -12.28 21.26 -10.46
C LYS A 445 -13.63 22.00 -10.61
N SER A 446 -14.75 21.32 -10.43
CA SER A 446 -16.07 21.93 -10.44
C SER A 446 -16.25 22.90 -9.25
N LEU A 447 -15.79 22.52 -8.06
CA LEU A 447 -15.76 23.42 -6.90
C LEU A 447 -14.89 24.66 -7.16
N ALA A 448 -13.71 24.48 -7.77
CA ALA A 448 -12.80 25.58 -8.09
C ALA A 448 -13.43 26.63 -9.01
N GLN A 449 -14.35 26.25 -9.88
CA GLN A 449 -15.08 27.18 -10.77
C GLN A 449 -16.16 27.99 -10.03
N LYS A 450 -16.72 27.44 -8.96
CA LYS A 450 -17.81 28.07 -8.18
C LYS A 450 -17.29 28.84 -6.97
N LEU A 451 -16.12 28.49 -6.44
CA LEU A 451 -15.53 29.17 -5.29
C LEU A 451 -14.95 30.53 -5.73
N PRO A 452 -15.40 31.66 -5.16
CA PRO A 452 -14.86 32.97 -5.52
C PRO A 452 -13.37 33.08 -5.20
N THR A 453 -12.60 33.69 -6.11
CA THR A 453 -11.14 33.86 -5.97
C THR A 453 -10.71 34.68 -4.75
N LYS A 454 -11.61 35.49 -4.19
CA LYS A 454 -11.40 36.32 -2.98
C LYS A 454 -11.85 35.63 -1.69
N THR A 455 -12.19 34.32 -1.73
CA THR A 455 -12.59 33.60 -0.51
C THR A 455 -11.43 33.54 0.46
N THR A 456 -11.61 34.09 1.65
CA THR A 456 -10.58 34.18 2.70
C THR A 456 -10.59 32.98 3.63
N CYS A 457 -11.76 32.37 3.85
CA CYS A 457 -11.89 31.18 4.68
C CYS A 457 -13.10 30.32 4.29
N VAL A 458 -12.96 29.01 4.51
CA VAL A 458 -14.03 28.00 4.41
C VAL A 458 -13.98 27.14 5.67
N HIS A 459 -15.10 26.96 6.33
CA HIS A 459 -15.20 26.05 7.46
C HIS A 459 -15.52 24.64 6.96
N ALA A 460 -14.71 23.65 7.34
CA ALA A 460 -15.00 22.24 7.07
C ALA A 460 -15.86 21.68 8.24
N TYR A 461 -17.08 21.27 7.96
CA TYR A 461 -17.97 20.69 8.97
C TYR A 461 -18.19 19.19 8.68
N GLN A 462 -17.74 18.33 9.60
CA GLN A 462 -17.80 16.86 9.46
C GLN A 462 -17.36 16.35 8.08
N LEU A 463 -16.34 17.01 7.52
CA LEU A 463 -15.75 16.65 6.25
C LEU A 463 -14.63 15.63 6.47
N SER A 464 -14.61 14.55 5.70
CA SER A 464 -13.52 13.57 5.79
C SER A 464 -12.17 14.19 5.41
N ASN A 465 -11.08 13.77 6.07
CA ASN A 465 -9.72 14.23 5.76
C ASN A 465 -9.35 13.99 4.29
N ALA A 466 -9.83 12.90 3.69
CA ALA A 466 -9.64 12.61 2.28
C ALA A 466 -10.29 13.68 1.37
N ALA A 467 -11.55 14.07 1.67
CA ALA A 467 -12.21 15.13 0.92
C ALA A 467 -11.54 16.49 1.15
N ARG A 468 -11.14 16.78 2.40
CA ARG A 468 -10.42 18.02 2.75
C ARG A 468 -9.10 18.14 1.98
N GLY A 469 -8.27 17.11 1.97
CA GLY A 469 -7.02 17.08 1.22
C GLY A 469 -7.22 17.22 -0.29
N ALA A 470 -8.20 16.52 -0.84
CA ALA A 470 -8.52 16.59 -2.25
C ALA A 470 -9.05 17.97 -2.69
N MET A 471 -9.98 18.57 -1.92
CA MET A 471 -10.51 19.91 -2.22
C MET A 471 -9.43 21.01 -2.08
N TYR A 472 -8.54 20.86 -1.11
CA TYR A 472 -7.38 21.75 -1.03
C TYR A 472 -6.47 21.60 -2.25
N TYR A 473 -6.18 20.38 -2.68
CA TYR A 473 -5.29 20.15 -3.83
C TYR A 473 -5.86 20.69 -5.14
N TYR A 474 -7.13 20.40 -5.46
CA TYR A 474 -7.75 20.75 -6.73
C TYR A 474 -8.37 22.15 -6.76
N ALA A 475 -9.02 22.58 -5.69
CA ALA A 475 -9.75 23.83 -5.62
C ALA A 475 -9.07 24.90 -4.76
N LYS A 476 -7.92 24.60 -4.14
CA LYS A 476 -7.18 25.52 -3.26
C LYS A 476 -8.06 26.12 -2.16
N VAL A 477 -9.00 25.33 -1.63
CA VAL A 477 -9.93 25.78 -0.59
C VAL A 477 -9.17 26.26 0.65
N PRO A 478 -9.33 27.51 1.11
CA PRO A 478 -8.64 28.03 2.29
C PRO A 478 -9.35 27.56 3.58
N PHE A 479 -9.13 26.29 3.97
CA PHE A 479 -9.73 25.74 5.15
C PHE A 479 -9.20 26.36 6.43
N LEU A 480 -10.09 26.60 7.38
CA LEU A 480 -9.70 26.89 8.76
C LEU A 480 -9.20 25.63 9.47
N PRO A 481 -8.25 25.78 10.43
CA PRO A 481 -7.90 24.70 11.34
C PRO A 481 -9.14 24.16 12.07
N GLU A 482 -9.21 22.85 12.28
CA GLU A 482 -10.39 22.19 12.85
C GLU A 482 -10.65 22.60 14.31
N GLN A 483 -9.61 23.03 15.02
CA GLN A 483 -9.68 23.54 16.40
C GLN A 483 -10.40 24.89 16.52
N SER A 484 -10.64 25.58 15.39
CA SER A 484 -11.38 26.82 15.39
C SER A 484 -12.86 26.54 15.65
N ALA A 485 -13.33 26.85 16.87
CA ALA A 485 -14.73 26.63 17.19
C ALA A 485 -15.63 27.38 16.20
N PHE A 486 -16.67 26.73 15.69
CA PHE A 486 -17.62 27.28 14.73
C PHE A 486 -18.22 28.62 15.17
N SER A 487 -18.33 28.82 16.50
CA SER A 487 -18.85 30.06 17.11
C SER A 487 -17.86 31.23 17.08
N GLN A 488 -16.57 30.99 16.96
CA GLN A 488 -15.53 32.02 17.11
C GLN A 488 -15.09 32.66 15.79
N VAL A 489 -15.23 31.98 14.66
CA VAL A 489 -14.81 32.49 13.35
C VAL A 489 -15.97 32.48 12.37
N GLN A 490 -16.37 33.66 11.89
CA GLN A 490 -17.42 33.80 10.89
C GLN A 490 -16.82 33.64 9.50
N CYS A 491 -16.82 32.42 8.95
CA CYS A 491 -16.53 32.19 7.56
C CYS A 491 -17.81 32.30 6.72
N PRO A 492 -17.74 32.95 5.55
CA PRO A 492 -18.88 33.08 4.66
C PRO A 492 -19.28 31.76 3.98
N TYR A 493 -18.42 30.74 4.06
CA TYR A 493 -18.63 29.44 3.43
C TYR A 493 -18.40 28.28 4.40
N ILE A 494 -19.23 27.24 4.26
CA ILE A 494 -19.06 25.94 4.91
C ILE A 494 -19.00 24.87 3.83
N LEU A 495 -18.00 23.99 3.87
CA LEU A 495 -17.97 22.77 3.06
C LEU A 495 -18.31 21.58 3.95
N THR A 496 -19.32 20.83 3.57
CA THR A 496 -19.88 19.71 4.35
C THR A 496 -20.40 18.61 3.43
N THR A 497 -21.06 17.60 3.99
CA THR A 497 -21.75 16.55 3.25
C THR A 497 -23.26 16.59 3.53
N ASN A 498 -24.07 16.05 2.62
CA ASN A 498 -25.51 15.90 2.84
C ASN A 498 -25.80 15.06 4.11
N GLU A 499 -24.98 14.05 4.40
CA GLU A 499 -25.09 13.22 5.61
C GLU A 499 -24.89 14.04 6.90
N ALA A 500 -23.91 14.92 6.90
CA ALA A 500 -23.65 15.82 8.03
C ALA A 500 -24.78 16.87 8.27
N LEU A 501 -25.56 17.15 7.22
CA LEU A 501 -26.75 18.00 7.28
C LEU A 501 -28.03 17.21 7.62
N ASN A 502 -27.96 15.88 7.75
CA ASN A 502 -29.12 14.98 7.89
C ASN A 502 -30.14 15.13 6.75
N LEU A 503 -29.68 15.44 5.53
CA LEU A 503 -30.54 15.62 4.36
C LEU A 503 -30.33 14.49 3.35
N PRO A 504 -31.39 13.99 2.73
CA PRO A 504 -31.25 13.05 1.62
C PRO A 504 -30.64 13.73 0.39
N VAL A 505 -29.91 12.99 -0.43
CA VAL A 505 -29.16 13.51 -1.60
C VAL A 505 -30.07 14.31 -2.55
N ASN A 506 -31.30 13.85 -2.77
CA ASN A 506 -32.27 14.48 -3.68
C ASN A 506 -32.86 15.81 -3.17
N GLN A 507 -32.66 16.16 -1.91
CA GLN A 507 -33.11 17.44 -1.34
C GLN A 507 -32.02 18.53 -1.35
N VAL A 508 -30.77 18.15 -1.62
CA VAL A 508 -29.66 19.10 -1.66
C VAL A 508 -29.37 19.47 -3.11
N VAL A 509 -30.03 20.51 -3.58
CA VAL A 509 -29.87 21.07 -4.92
C VAL A 509 -29.24 22.46 -4.81
N GLU A 510 -28.50 22.91 -5.84
CA GLU A 510 -27.97 24.28 -5.89
C GLU A 510 -29.10 25.31 -5.69
N ASP A 511 -28.81 26.40 -4.99
CA ASP A 511 -29.72 27.47 -4.59
C ASP A 511 -30.80 27.11 -3.55
N THR A 512 -30.79 25.90 -2.97
CA THR A 512 -31.70 25.54 -1.88
C THR A 512 -31.29 26.25 -0.59
N SER A 513 -32.28 26.87 0.09
CA SER A 513 -32.08 27.44 1.43
C SER A 513 -32.13 26.33 2.49
N ILE A 514 -31.11 26.26 3.33
CA ILE A 514 -30.93 25.25 4.37
C ILE A 514 -30.77 25.96 5.72
N GLU A 515 -31.59 25.62 6.68
CA GLU A 515 -31.38 26.04 8.06
C GLU A 515 -30.36 25.12 8.73
N PHE A 516 -29.23 25.70 9.14
CA PHE A 516 -28.15 24.98 9.81
C PHE A 516 -27.55 25.79 10.95
N LYS A 517 -27.52 25.23 12.17
CA LYS A 517 -27.03 25.88 13.40
C LYS A 517 -27.66 27.27 13.62
N GLU A 518 -29.01 27.34 13.56
CA GLU A 518 -29.80 28.55 13.81
C GLU A 518 -29.54 29.71 12.80
N ARG A 519 -28.93 29.43 11.67
CA ARG A 519 -28.66 30.39 10.59
C ARG A 519 -29.17 29.86 9.27
N ARG A 520 -29.52 30.79 8.38
CA ARG A 520 -29.91 30.45 7.00
C ARG A 520 -28.67 30.42 6.12
N TRP A 521 -28.58 29.36 5.36
CA TRP A 521 -27.51 29.12 4.41
C TRP A 521 -28.10 28.77 3.06
N ARG A 522 -27.38 29.10 1.99
CA ARG A 522 -27.77 28.71 0.63
C ARG A 522 -26.73 27.73 0.07
N ALA A 523 -27.20 26.65 -0.52
CA ALA A 523 -26.33 25.71 -1.21
C ALA A 523 -25.76 26.33 -2.50
N ALA A 524 -24.54 26.86 -2.43
CA ALA A 524 -23.90 27.53 -3.55
C ALA A 524 -23.31 26.56 -4.58
N TRP A 525 -23.06 25.33 -4.19
CA TRP A 525 -22.54 24.29 -5.06
C TRP A 525 -22.78 22.91 -4.44
N THR A 526 -23.02 21.92 -5.30
CA THR A 526 -23.10 20.51 -4.94
C THR A 526 -22.19 19.69 -5.85
N GLY A 527 -21.56 18.65 -5.31
CA GLY A 527 -20.68 17.77 -6.06
C GLY A 527 -20.71 16.34 -5.53
N GLU A 528 -20.80 15.39 -6.44
CA GLU A 528 -20.81 13.98 -6.10
C GLU A 528 -19.76 13.20 -6.89
N ARG A 529 -19.23 12.13 -6.28
CA ARG A 529 -18.42 11.16 -7.00
C ARG A 529 -19.30 10.00 -7.45
N VAL A 530 -19.06 9.51 -8.66
CA VAL A 530 -19.84 8.39 -9.22
C VAL A 530 -19.80 7.14 -8.33
N SER A 531 -18.67 6.92 -7.63
CA SER A 531 -18.49 5.80 -6.70
C SER A 531 -19.21 5.97 -5.35
N GLU A 532 -19.64 7.17 -5.00
CA GLU A 532 -20.28 7.51 -3.71
C GLU A 532 -21.57 8.30 -3.94
N ARG A 533 -22.53 7.67 -4.60
CA ARG A 533 -23.82 8.29 -4.97
C ARG A 533 -24.69 8.72 -3.77
N ASN A 534 -24.40 8.19 -2.59
CA ASN A 534 -25.15 8.51 -1.38
C ASN A 534 -24.52 9.66 -0.56
N SER A 535 -23.31 10.09 -0.92
CA SER A 535 -22.59 11.15 -0.22
C SER A 535 -22.27 12.29 -1.19
N THR A 536 -23.01 13.40 -1.05
CA THR A 536 -22.83 14.61 -1.85
C THR A 536 -22.09 15.66 -1.03
N LEU A 537 -21.05 16.25 -1.60
CA LEU A 537 -20.37 17.42 -1.02
C LEU A 537 -21.20 18.68 -1.30
N VAL A 538 -21.34 19.52 -0.31
CA VAL A 538 -22.16 20.75 -0.38
C VAL A 538 -21.35 21.94 0.09
N LEU A 539 -21.27 22.97 -0.74
CA LEU A 539 -20.74 24.26 -0.33
C LEU A 539 -21.92 25.17 0.05
N LEU A 540 -22.01 25.51 1.32
CA LEU A 540 -22.98 26.43 1.85
C LEU A 540 -22.40 27.85 1.89
N ARG A 541 -23.16 28.84 1.43
CA ARG A 541 -22.87 30.28 1.57
C ARG A 541 -23.86 30.87 2.55
N GLN A 542 -23.36 31.72 3.44
CA GLN A 542 -24.23 32.48 4.33
C GLN A 542 -25.05 33.48 3.52
N ASP A 543 -26.40 33.51 3.78
CA ASP A 543 -27.31 34.45 3.13
C ASP A 543 -27.08 35.89 3.58
#